data_594bae2660fc857c92ce6ca800824af7
#
_entry.id   594bae2660fc857c92ce6ca800824af7
#
_cell.length_a   1.000
_cell.length_b   1.000
_cell.length_c   1.000
_cell.angle_alpha   90.00
_cell.angle_beta   90.00
_cell.angle_gamma   90.00
#
_symmetry.space_group_name_H-M   'P 1'
#
loop_
_entity.id
_entity.type
_entity.pdbx_description
1 polymer ?
#
loop_
_entity_poly.entity_id
_entity_poly.type
_entity_poly.pdbx_seq_one_letter_code
_entity_poly.pdbx_strand_id
1 'polypeptide(L)'
;MKFIGIILLLLTSIFLIACSANQASNKISNSELENLASKYGGVYIFNQKFVDEIEKREAERKELRKNTKGKDLGGGLYSVNTKVVDEKFPQILSNGKKYYTSWIEYERVVGKKSKIPEVYVNKIIEFMGYENFKKSPNRPVLVLFYEDNDQIVPIELSMSYTYYKTKYGLFGDEGHGVRFKDEEQIFIRGGNKFILINGKFERVSKDK
;
A
#
# COMPACT_ATOMS: atom_id res chain seq x y z
N MET A 1 49.86 15.43 -34.63
CA MET A 1 49.44 15.06 -33.25
C MET A 1 48.43 16.02 -32.60
N LYS A 2 48.42 17.32 -32.91
CA LYS A 2 47.44 18.27 -32.31
C LYS A 2 45.98 18.01 -32.69
N PHE A 3 45.71 17.56 -33.92
CA PHE A 3 44.34 17.24 -34.40
C PHE A 3 43.74 16.02 -33.73
N ILE A 4 44.51 14.99 -33.39
CA ILE A 4 44.03 13.78 -32.72
C ILE A 4 43.55 14.08 -31.32
N GLY A 5 44.25 14.99 -30.59
CA GLY A 5 43.85 15.43 -29.26
C GLY A 5 42.52 16.18 -29.25
N ILE A 6 42.26 17.03 -30.26
CA ILE A 6 41.01 17.77 -30.39
C ILE A 6 39.82 16.81 -30.71
N ILE A 7 40.04 15.84 -31.57
CA ILE A 7 39.01 14.84 -31.88
C ILE A 7 38.67 13.96 -30.66
N LEU A 8 39.68 13.57 -29.89
CA LEU A 8 39.47 12.80 -28.65
C LEU A 8 38.71 13.60 -27.61
N LEU A 9 38.99 14.89 -27.47
CA LEU A 9 38.34 15.80 -26.54
C LEU A 9 36.88 16.07 -26.94
N LEU A 10 36.57 16.17 -28.24
CA LEU A 10 35.19 16.26 -28.76
C LEU A 10 34.42 14.96 -28.55
N LEU A 11 35.02 13.80 -28.76
CA LEU A 11 34.37 12.52 -28.50
C LEU A 11 34.06 12.32 -27.02
N THR A 12 34.97 12.68 -26.11
CA THR A 12 34.71 12.58 -24.66
C THR A 12 33.62 13.53 -24.20
N SER A 13 33.54 14.73 -24.77
CA SER A 13 32.47 15.69 -24.45
C SER A 13 31.09 15.19 -24.90
N ILE A 14 30.97 14.53 -26.05
CA ILE A 14 29.74 13.92 -26.55
C ILE A 14 29.32 12.76 -25.64
N PHE A 15 30.25 11.92 -25.17
CA PHE A 15 29.94 10.84 -24.23
C PHE A 15 29.44 11.36 -22.87
N LEU A 16 30.00 12.45 -22.36
CA LEU A 16 29.57 13.05 -21.10
C LEU A 16 28.16 13.66 -21.21
N ILE A 17 27.81 14.25 -22.34
CA ILE A 17 26.45 14.79 -22.60
C ILE A 17 25.45 13.65 -22.78
N ALA A 18 25.80 12.56 -23.47
CA ALA A 18 24.93 11.43 -23.66
C ALA A 18 24.61 10.69 -22.32
N CYS A 19 25.58 10.60 -21.40
CA CYS A 19 25.35 10.05 -20.07
C CYS A 19 24.47 10.95 -19.21
N SER A 20 24.48 12.27 -19.37
CA SER A 20 23.62 13.19 -18.61
C SER A 20 22.19 13.21 -19.15
N ALA A 21 22.01 13.08 -20.47
CA ALA A 21 20.70 13.14 -21.09
C ALA A 21 19.82 11.91 -20.78
N ASN A 22 20.40 10.75 -20.54
CA ASN A 22 19.66 9.53 -20.19
C ASN A 22 19.23 9.45 -18.71
N GLN A 23 19.65 10.38 -17.85
CA GLN A 23 19.19 10.46 -16.46
C GLN A 23 18.04 11.45 -16.24
N ALA A 24 17.60 12.16 -17.27
CA ALA A 24 16.37 12.95 -17.24
C ALA A 24 15.11 12.09 -17.45
N SER A 25 15.10 10.82 -17.05
CA SER A 25 13.86 10.06 -16.93
C SER A 25 13.15 10.56 -15.68
N ASN A 26 11.99 11.14 -15.85
CA ASN A 26 10.84 11.44 -14.97
C ASN A 26 10.84 10.79 -13.54
N LYS A 27 11.98 10.72 -12.86
CA LYS A 27 12.03 10.30 -11.46
C LYS A 27 11.56 11.46 -10.61
N ILE A 28 10.32 11.32 -10.14
CA ILE A 28 9.79 12.17 -9.08
C ILE A 28 10.78 12.22 -7.92
N SER A 29 11.04 13.41 -7.36
CA SER A 29 11.94 13.56 -6.22
C SER A 29 11.35 12.96 -4.95
N ASN A 30 12.19 12.53 -4.01
CA ASN A 30 11.73 12.00 -2.72
C ASN A 30 10.91 13.05 -1.96
N SER A 31 11.29 14.33 -2.00
CA SER A 31 10.53 15.42 -1.37
C SER A 31 9.16 15.62 -2.01
N GLU A 32 9.03 15.45 -3.31
CA GLU A 32 7.74 15.51 -3.99
C GLU A 32 6.86 14.29 -3.63
N LEU A 33 7.44 13.10 -3.48
CA LEU A 33 6.74 11.91 -3.00
C LEU A 33 6.27 12.07 -1.55
N GLU A 34 7.08 12.65 -0.68
CA GLU A 34 6.69 12.98 0.70
C GLU A 34 5.54 13.98 0.75
N ASN A 35 5.57 15.00 -0.12
CA ASN A 35 4.49 15.96 -0.24
C ASN A 35 3.19 15.30 -0.74
N LEU A 36 3.26 14.46 -1.78
CA LEU A 36 2.11 13.69 -2.26
C LEU A 36 1.57 12.75 -1.18
N ALA A 37 2.44 12.05 -0.46
CA ALA A 37 2.05 11.19 0.66
C ALA A 37 1.37 11.96 1.77
N SER A 38 1.88 13.14 2.13
CA SER A 38 1.25 14.03 3.12
C SER A 38 -0.14 14.50 2.70
N LYS A 39 -0.34 14.77 1.41
CA LYS A 39 -1.62 15.26 0.89
C LYS A 39 -2.62 14.14 0.64
N TYR A 40 -2.20 13.03 0.07
CA TYR A 40 -3.07 12.01 -0.50
C TYR A 40 -2.84 10.59 0.05
N GLY A 41 -1.74 10.36 0.79
CA GLY A 41 -1.46 9.08 1.41
C GLY A 41 -2.36 8.85 2.63
N GLY A 42 -2.94 7.66 2.73
CA GLY A 42 -3.83 7.31 3.82
C GLY A 42 -4.92 6.33 3.40
N VAL A 43 -6.05 6.38 4.09
CA VAL A 43 -7.19 5.50 3.84
C VAL A 43 -8.34 6.25 3.17
N TYR A 44 -8.95 5.59 2.20
CA TYR A 44 -10.09 6.08 1.41
C TYR A 44 -11.29 5.22 1.73
N ILE A 45 -12.26 5.77 2.46
CA ILE A 45 -13.44 5.09 2.97
C ILE A 45 -14.63 5.37 2.07
N PHE A 46 -15.16 4.34 1.45
CA PHE A 46 -16.35 4.39 0.60
C PHE A 46 -17.65 4.21 1.40
N ASN A 47 -17.58 3.53 2.55
CA ASN A 47 -18.73 3.31 3.42
C ASN A 47 -18.30 3.32 4.90
N GLN A 48 -18.42 4.49 5.55
CA GLN A 48 -18.04 4.66 6.96
C GLN A 48 -18.85 3.75 7.89
N LYS A 49 -20.15 3.57 7.63
CA LYS A 49 -21.00 2.69 8.46
C LYS A 49 -20.47 1.26 8.51
N PHE A 50 -20.01 0.74 7.37
CA PHE A 50 -19.44 -0.61 7.34
C PHE A 50 -18.06 -0.68 7.99
N VAL A 51 -17.26 0.39 7.92
CA VAL A 51 -16.00 0.47 8.68
C VAL A 51 -16.27 0.36 10.16
N ASP A 52 -17.18 1.17 10.70
CA ASP A 52 -17.53 1.17 12.13
C ASP A 52 -18.07 -0.20 12.59
N GLU A 53 -18.90 -0.84 11.76
CA GLU A 53 -19.44 -2.17 12.02
C GLU A 53 -18.33 -3.24 12.06
N ILE A 54 -17.38 -3.20 11.12
CA ILE A 54 -16.25 -4.12 11.06
C ILE A 54 -15.31 -3.89 12.23
N GLU A 55 -14.94 -2.65 12.53
CA GLU A 55 -14.07 -2.33 13.67
C GLU A 55 -14.63 -2.86 14.98
N LYS A 56 -15.93 -2.67 15.23
CA LYS A 56 -16.60 -3.22 16.41
C LYS A 56 -16.54 -4.76 16.41
N ARG A 57 -16.88 -5.40 15.29
CA ARG A 57 -16.87 -6.85 15.16
C ARG A 57 -15.48 -7.44 15.34
N GLU A 58 -14.46 -6.85 14.74
CA GLU A 58 -13.07 -7.32 14.89
C GLU A 58 -12.53 -7.08 16.31
N ALA A 59 -12.99 -6.05 17.02
CA ALA A 59 -12.67 -5.86 18.44
C ALA A 59 -13.26 -7.00 19.29
N GLU A 60 -14.54 -7.35 19.10
CA GLU A 60 -15.20 -8.48 19.76
C GLU A 60 -14.49 -9.82 19.46
N ARG A 61 -14.13 -10.05 18.21
CA ARG A 61 -13.37 -11.23 17.75
C ARG A 61 -11.98 -11.30 18.40
N LYS A 62 -11.28 -10.18 18.46
CA LYS A 62 -9.95 -10.07 19.09
C LYS A 62 -10.02 -10.37 20.58
N GLU A 63 -11.01 -9.85 21.27
CA GLU A 63 -11.22 -10.10 22.70
C GLU A 63 -11.52 -11.59 22.97
N LEU A 64 -12.45 -12.19 22.23
CA LEU A 64 -12.73 -13.61 22.37
C LEU A 64 -11.49 -14.46 22.10
N ARG A 65 -10.69 -14.11 21.08
CA ARG A 65 -9.46 -14.82 20.74
C ARG A 65 -8.43 -14.76 21.85
N LYS A 66 -8.28 -13.60 22.53
CA LYS A 66 -7.39 -13.46 23.71
C LYS A 66 -7.84 -14.33 24.89
N ASN A 67 -9.15 -14.46 25.09
CA ASN A 67 -9.73 -15.19 26.22
C ASN A 67 -9.92 -16.69 25.93
N THR A 68 -9.64 -17.14 24.71
CA THR A 68 -9.73 -18.56 24.33
C THR A 68 -8.39 -19.25 24.64
N LYS A 69 -8.45 -20.33 25.47
CA LYS A 69 -7.27 -21.16 25.73
C LYS A 69 -6.76 -21.77 24.42
N GLY A 70 -5.53 -21.42 24.05
CA GLY A 70 -4.84 -22.02 22.92
C GLY A 70 -4.11 -23.31 23.32
N LYS A 71 -3.79 -24.14 22.32
CA LYS A 71 -2.86 -25.27 22.51
C LYS A 71 -1.45 -24.70 22.60
N ASP A 72 -0.74 -25.02 23.67
CA ASP A 72 0.67 -24.63 23.82
C ASP A 72 1.52 -25.32 22.76
N LEU A 73 2.29 -24.54 22.01
CA LEU A 73 3.23 -24.99 20.98
C LEU A 73 4.69 -24.94 21.45
N GLY A 74 4.94 -24.55 22.72
CA GLY A 74 6.25 -24.32 23.26
C GLY A 74 6.77 -22.88 22.98
N GLY A 75 7.78 -22.45 23.75
CA GLY A 75 8.39 -21.13 23.58
C GLY A 75 7.47 -19.92 23.81
N GLY A 76 6.34 -20.11 24.53
CA GLY A 76 5.34 -19.06 24.76
C GLY A 76 4.36 -18.84 23.60
N LEU A 77 4.37 -19.73 22.60
CA LEU A 77 3.45 -19.68 21.45
C LEU A 77 2.20 -20.55 21.72
N TYR A 78 1.04 -20.02 21.37
CA TYR A 78 -0.25 -20.70 21.53
C TYR A 78 -1.02 -20.70 20.21
N SER A 79 -1.51 -21.89 19.82
CA SER A 79 -2.43 -22.01 18.69
C SER A 79 -3.87 -21.90 19.17
N VAL A 80 -4.58 -20.86 18.77
CA VAL A 80 -6.00 -20.66 19.08
C VAL A 80 -6.86 -21.20 17.94
N ASN A 81 -7.86 -22.03 18.28
CA ASN A 81 -8.85 -22.46 17.29
C ASN A 81 -9.79 -21.28 16.95
N THR A 82 -9.65 -20.74 15.75
CA THR A 82 -10.46 -19.60 15.28
C THR A 82 -11.90 -19.98 14.97
N LYS A 83 -12.24 -21.28 14.83
CA LYS A 83 -13.58 -21.75 14.51
C LYS A 83 -14.63 -21.25 15.53
N VAL A 84 -14.31 -21.30 16.82
CA VAL A 84 -15.21 -20.79 17.88
C VAL A 84 -15.44 -19.28 17.74
N VAL A 85 -14.41 -18.54 17.31
CA VAL A 85 -14.53 -17.09 17.06
C VAL A 85 -15.42 -16.83 15.84
N ASP A 86 -15.26 -17.62 14.78
CA ASP A 86 -16.03 -17.49 13.55
C ASP A 86 -17.50 -17.86 13.74
N GLU A 87 -17.78 -18.86 14.59
CA GLU A 87 -19.15 -19.26 14.95
C GLU A 87 -19.86 -18.20 15.80
N LYS A 88 -19.15 -17.62 16.79
CA LYS A 88 -19.74 -16.63 17.71
C LYS A 88 -19.83 -15.22 17.11
N PHE A 89 -18.83 -14.82 16.36
CA PHE A 89 -18.73 -13.53 15.72
C PHE A 89 -18.39 -13.69 14.23
N PRO A 90 -19.35 -14.13 13.40
CA PRO A 90 -19.10 -14.30 11.97
C PRO A 90 -18.77 -12.97 11.30
N GLN A 91 -17.88 -13.01 10.31
CA GLN A 91 -17.50 -11.84 9.51
C GLN A 91 -18.60 -11.50 8.49
N ILE A 92 -19.77 -11.10 8.98
CA ILE A 92 -20.94 -10.77 8.17
C ILE A 92 -21.39 -9.35 8.50
N LEU A 93 -21.60 -8.54 7.47
CA LEU A 93 -22.13 -7.18 7.55
C LEU A 93 -23.65 -7.18 7.78
N SER A 94 -24.20 -6.04 8.17
CA SER A 94 -25.64 -5.82 8.32
C SER A 94 -26.44 -6.03 7.03
N ASN A 95 -25.79 -5.99 5.85
CA ASN A 95 -26.40 -6.34 4.56
C ASN A 95 -26.36 -7.84 4.24
N GLY A 96 -25.91 -8.70 5.16
CA GLY A 96 -25.80 -10.14 4.98
C GLY A 96 -24.58 -10.62 4.19
N LYS A 97 -23.71 -9.73 3.72
CA LYS A 97 -22.51 -10.10 2.94
C LYS A 97 -21.33 -10.37 3.88
N LYS A 98 -20.52 -11.38 3.52
CA LYS A 98 -19.27 -11.65 4.22
C LYS A 98 -18.23 -10.57 3.85
N TYR A 99 -17.61 -9.95 4.87
CA TYR A 99 -16.50 -9.04 4.67
C TYR A 99 -15.14 -9.71 4.85
N TYR A 100 -14.13 -9.09 4.28
CA TYR A 100 -12.74 -9.52 4.33
C TYR A 100 -11.86 -8.34 4.76
N THR A 101 -10.87 -8.65 5.61
CA THR A 101 -9.86 -7.69 6.11
C THR A 101 -8.49 -7.93 5.47
N SER A 102 -8.38 -8.91 4.57
CA SER A 102 -7.15 -9.28 3.87
C SER A 102 -7.47 -9.81 2.49
N TRP A 103 -6.94 -9.14 1.46
CA TRP A 103 -7.05 -9.60 0.08
C TRP A 103 -6.31 -10.93 -0.14
N ILE A 104 -5.19 -11.16 0.57
CA ILE A 104 -4.43 -12.41 0.50
C ILE A 104 -5.27 -13.58 1.01
N GLU A 105 -5.95 -13.38 2.14
CA GLU A 105 -6.83 -14.40 2.71
C GLU A 105 -8.02 -14.69 1.77
N TYR A 106 -8.64 -13.64 1.22
CA TYR A 106 -9.71 -13.79 0.24
C TYR A 106 -9.26 -14.63 -0.96
N GLU A 107 -8.14 -14.29 -1.60
CA GLU A 107 -7.63 -15.03 -2.76
C GLU A 107 -7.32 -16.50 -2.42
N ARG A 108 -6.79 -16.75 -1.22
CA ARG A 108 -6.50 -18.11 -0.75
C ARG A 108 -7.76 -18.94 -0.48
N VAL A 109 -8.78 -18.34 0.14
CA VAL A 109 -9.99 -19.06 0.58
C VAL A 109 -11.01 -19.17 -0.55
N VAL A 110 -11.20 -18.11 -1.32
CA VAL A 110 -12.20 -18.06 -2.40
C VAL A 110 -11.64 -18.55 -3.74
N GLY A 111 -10.32 -18.50 -3.93
CA GLY A 111 -9.65 -18.92 -5.16
C GLY A 111 -9.79 -17.93 -6.33
N LYS A 112 -10.30 -16.72 -6.06
CA LYS A 112 -10.49 -15.66 -7.06
C LYS A 112 -9.51 -14.52 -6.82
N LYS A 113 -9.15 -13.77 -7.88
CA LYS A 113 -8.34 -12.55 -7.76
C LYS A 113 -9.14 -11.37 -7.22
N SER A 114 -8.57 -10.67 -6.25
CA SER A 114 -9.16 -9.51 -5.59
C SER A 114 -8.88 -8.22 -6.38
N LYS A 115 -9.43 -8.12 -7.59
CA LYS A 115 -9.25 -6.93 -8.44
C LYS A 115 -10.17 -5.80 -7.98
N ILE A 116 -9.60 -4.61 -7.72
CA ILE A 116 -10.37 -3.40 -7.43
C ILE A 116 -11.07 -2.94 -8.72
N PRO A 117 -12.42 -2.77 -8.73
CA PRO A 117 -13.11 -2.23 -9.89
C PRO A 117 -12.69 -0.78 -10.18
N GLU A 118 -12.54 -0.45 -11.45
CA GLU A 118 -12.02 0.85 -11.91
C GLU A 118 -12.84 2.04 -11.41
N VAL A 119 -14.14 1.88 -11.22
CA VAL A 119 -15.02 2.93 -10.70
C VAL A 119 -14.55 3.48 -9.34
N TYR A 120 -13.98 2.63 -8.48
CA TYR A 120 -13.46 3.06 -7.18
C TYR A 120 -12.10 3.75 -7.31
N VAL A 121 -11.24 3.25 -8.20
CA VAL A 121 -9.95 3.88 -8.51
C VAL A 121 -10.17 5.26 -9.13
N ASN A 122 -11.13 5.40 -10.05
CA ASN A 122 -11.46 6.66 -10.70
C ASN A 122 -11.93 7.73 -9.71
N LYS A 123 -12.66 7.37 -8.65
CA LYS A 123 -13.01 8.32 -7.58
C LYS A 123 -11.78 8.87 -6.84
N ILE A 124 -10.76 8.05 -6.64
CA ILE A 124 -9.50 8.49 -6.04
C ILE A 124 -8.76 9.40 -7.04
N ILE A 125 -8.75 9.05 -8.34
CA ILE A 125 -8.15 9.89 -9.39
C ILE A 125 -8.85 11.25 -9.49
N GLU A 126 -10.18 11.28 -9.45
CA GLU A 126 -10.96 12.53 -9.43
C GLU A 126 -10.59 13.43 -8.24
N PHE A 127 -10.39 12.84 -7.07
CA PHE A 127 -10.01 13.57 -5.86
C PHE A 127 -8.58 14.10 -5.91
N MET A 128 -7.62 13.27 -6.34
CA MET A 128 -6.20 13.63 -6.39
C MET A 128 -5.82 14.49 -7.59
N GLY A 129 -6.56 14.36 -8.69
CA GLY A 129 -6.16 14.77 -10.02
C GLY A 129 -5.26 13.72 -10.70
N TYR A 130 -5.46 13.53 -12.00
CA TYR A 130 -4.78 12.50 -12.80
C TYR A 130 -3.25 12.60 -12.73
N GLU A 131 -2.68 13.81 -12.82
CA GLU A 131 -1.23 14.01 -12.78
C GLU A 131 -0.60 13.60 -11.44
N ASN A 132 -1.27 13.87 -10.33
CA ASN A 132 -0.80 13.44 -9.00
C ASN A 132 -0.91 11.92 -8.83
N PHE A 133 -1.99 11.32 -9.33
CA PHE A 133 -2.17 9.87 -9.30
C PHE A 133 -1.14 9.16 -10.18
N LYS A 134 -0.83 9.68 -11.36
CA LYS A 134 0.19 9.14 -12.26
C LYS A 134 1.59 9.16 -11.64
N LYS A 135 1.90 10.18 -10.86
CA LYS A 135 3.16 10.31 -10.11
C LYS A 135 3.26 9.36 -8.92
N SER A 136 2.14 8.79 -8.45
CA SER A 136 2.16 7.85 -7.33
C SER A 136 2.83 6.53 -7.74
N PRO A 137 3.86 6.08 -7.00
CA PRO A 137 4.56 4.83 -7.31
C PRO A 137 3.70 3.59 -7.01
N ASN A 138 2.77 3.71 -6.07
CA ASN A 138 1.91 2.63 -5.63
C ASN A 138 0.48 2.83 -6.11
N ARG A 139 -0.23 1.72 -6.33
CA ARG A 139 -1.66 1.71 -6.58
C ARG A 139 -2.44 1.53 -5.28
N PRO A 140 -3.72 1.92 -5.23
CA PRO A 140 -4.57 1.63 -4.08
C PRO A 140 -4.64 0.12 -3.79
N VAL A 141 -4.69 -0.23 -2.51
CA VAL A 141 -4.75 -1.61 -2.01
C VAL A 141 -6.03 -1.81 -1.22
N LEU A 142 -6.67 -2.97 -1.39
CA LEU A 142 -7.84 -3.37 -0.61
C LEU A 142 -7.46 -3.56 0.86
N VAL A 143 -8.21 -2.89 1.75
CA VAL A 143 -8.11 -3.04 3.21
C VAL A 143 -9.35 -3.74 3.74
N LEU A 144 -10.55 -3.16 3.50
CA LEU A 144 -11.84 -3.73 3.87
C LEU A 144 -12.72 -3.82 2.62
N PHE A 145 -13.35 -4.95 2.42
CA PHE A 145 -14.21 -5.17 1.26
C PHE A 145 -15.16 -6.37 1.47
N TYR A 146 -16.13 -6.50 0.62
CA TYR A 146 -16.96 -7.70 0.48
C TYR A 146 -17.13 -8.05 -1.01
N GLU A 147 -17.65 -9.24 -1.27
CA GLU A 147 -18.02 -9.68 -2.63
C GLU A 147 -19.54 -9.59 -2.81
N ASP A 148 -19.96 -8.99 -3.88
CA ASP A 148 -21.37 -8.98 -4.31
C ASP A 148 -21.48 -9.29 -5.80
N ASN A 149 -22.27 -10.32 -6.14
CA ASN A 149 -22.45 -10.78 -7.53
C ASN A 149 -21.09 -10.98 -8.28
N ASP A 150 -20.17 -11.70 -7.67
CA ASP A 150 -18.82 -11.98 -8.19
C ASP A 150 -17.94 -10.73 -8.38
N GLN A 151 -18.34 -9.58 -7.84
CA GLN A 151 -17.57 -8.35 -7.90
C GLN A 151 -17.09 -7.91 -6.50
N ILE A 152 -15.85 -7.44 -6.45
CA ILE A 152 -15.31 -6.84 -5.24
C ILE A 152 -15.94 -5.47 -5.02
N VAL A 153 -16.50 -5.26 -3.83
CA VAL A 153 -17.02 -3.97 -3.38
C VAL A 153 -16.11 -3.44 -2.27
N PRO A 154 -15.21 -2.51 -2.56
CA PRO A 154 -14.36 -1.89 -1.57
C PRO A 154 -15.16 -1.09 -0.55
N ILE A 155 -14.88 -1.30 0.73
CA ILE A 155 -15.35 -0.49 1.85
C ILE A 155 -14.26 0.53 2.20
N GLU A 156 -13.00 0.06 2.19
CA GLU A 156 -11.81 0.88 2.45
C GLU A 156 -10.67 0.47 1.54
N LEU A 157 -10.02 1.46 0.94
CA LEU A 157 -8.76 1.32 0.20
C LEU A 157 -7.66 2.09 0.93
N SER A 158 -6.43 1.58 0.87
CA SER A 158 -5.25 2.28 1.37
C SER A 158 -4.35 2.70 0.22
N MET A 159 -3.79 3.91 0.32
CA MET A 159 -2.79 4.43 -0.59
C MET A 159 -1.54 4.84 0.19
N SER A 160 -0.44 4.15 -0.09
CA SER A 160 0.88 4.43 0.48
C SER A 160 1.83 4.88 -0.61
N TYR A 161 2.92 5.51 -0.21
CA TYR A 161 3.99 5.95 -1.10
C TYR A 161 5.27 5.26 -0.72
N THR A 162 6.09 4.97 -1.71
CA THR A 162 7.35 4.24 -1.52
C THR A 162 8.43 4.87 -2.35
N TYR A 163 9.62 5.07 -1.77
CA TYR A 163 10.81 5.38 -2.52
C TYR A 163 12.00 4.55 -2.01
N TYR A 164 13.06 4.49 -2.81
CA TYR A 164 14.28 3.79 -2.46
C TYR A 164 15.37 4.78 -2.08
N LYS A 165 15.97 4.60 -0.89
CA LYS A 165 17.13 5.34 -0.43
C LYS A 165 18.36 4.49 -0.67
N THR A 166 19.25 4.99 -1.54
CA THR A 166 20.54 4.33 -1.77
C THR A 166 21.51 4.65 -0.64
N LYS A 167 22.11 3.62 -0.07
CA LYS A 167 23.22 3.71 0.88
C LYS A 167 24.49 3.19 0.18
N TYR A 168 25.59 3.91 0.35
CA TYR A 168 26.89 3.49 -0.12
C TYR A 168 27.75 3.04 1.06
N GLY A 169 28.42 1.90 0.93
CA GLY A 169 29.24 1.29 1.99
C GLY A 169 29.58 -0.15 1.63
N LEU A 170 30.20 -0.86 2.54
CA LEU A 170 30.41 -2.31 2.44
C LEU A 170 29.22 -3.00 3.10
N PHE A 171 28.42 -3.69 2.30
CA PHE A 171 27.26 -4.46 2.73
C PHE A 171 27.43 -5.92 2.30
N GLY A 172 26.95 -6.83 3.09
CA GLY A 172 26.95 -8.24 2.79
C GLY A 172 27.16 -9.09 4.04
N ASP A 173 26.93 -10.37 3.86
CA ASP A 173 27.18 -11.41 4.85
C ASP A 173 27.92 -12.58 4.18
N GLU A 174 28.33 -13.57 4.96
CA GLU A 174 29.07 -14.73 4.48
C GLU A 174 28.32 -15.53 3.39
N GLY A 175 26.99 -15.41 3.30
CA GLY A 175 26.15 -16.11 2.34
C GLY A 175 25.84 -15.36 1.05
N HIS A 176 25.89 -14.01 1.08
CA HIS A 176 25.41 -13.17 -0.05
C HIS A 176 26.51 -12.36 -0.74
N GLY A 177 27.77 -12.50 -0.28
CA GLY A 177 28.90 -11.77 -0.81
C GLY A 177 28.91 -10.30 -0.41
N VAL A 178 29.87 -9.54 -0.94
CA VAL A 178 30.07 -8.11 -0.62
C VAL A 178 29.53 -7.24 -1.73
N ARG A 179 28.75 -6.20 -1.37
CA ARG A 179 28.24 -5.17 -2.28
C ARG A 179 28.55 -3.79 -1.74
N PHE A 180 28.81 -2.83 -2.63
CA PHE A 180 29.13 -1.43 -2.28
C PHE A 180 27.90 -0.51 -2.27
N LYS A 181 26.74 -1.02 -2.67
CA LYS A 181 25.48 -0.30 -2.76
C LYS A 181 24.39 -1.14 -2.10
N ASP A 182 23.59 -0.49 -1.28
CA ASP A 182 22.37 -1.06 -0.72
C ASP A 182 21.18 -0.14 -0.97
N GLU A 183 19.99 -0.70 -1.16
CA GLU A 183 18.76 0.07 -1.40
C GLU A 183 17.75 -0.26 -0.31
N GLU A 184 17.50 0.73 0.54
CA GLU A 184 16.47 0.65 1.57
C GLU A 184 15.14 1.19 1.03
N GLN A 185 14.09 0.38 1.12
CA GLN A 185 12.74 0.79 0.76
C GLN A 185 12.10 1.56 1.91
N ILE A 186 11.75 2.83 1.66
CA ILE A 186 11.09 3.71 2.63
C ILE A 186 9.61 3.79 2.30
N PHE A 187 8.76 3.38 3.26
CA PHE A 187 7.31 3.48 3.17
C PHE A 187 6.81 4.75 3.85
N ILE A 188 6.03 5.55 3.14
CA ILE A 188 5.36 6.73 3.68
C ILE A 188 3.85 6.47 3.69
N ARG A 189 3.31 6.36 4.90
CA ARG A 189 1.86 6.32 5.12
C ARG A 189 1.40 7.73 5.44
N GLY A 190 0.78 8.47 4.55
CA GLY A 190 0.38 9.86 4.81
C GLY A 190 -0.50 10.08 6.04
N GLY A 191 -1.12 9.01 6.55
CA GLY A 191 -1.92 9.01 7.79
C GLY A 191 -3.21 9.82 7.68
N ASN A 192 -3.65 10.12 6.46
CA ASN A 192 -4.91 10.81 6.23
C ASN A 192 -6.07 9.81 6.22
N LYS A 193 -7.25 10.30 6.60
CA LYS A 193 -8.53 9.60 6.46
C LYS A 193 -9.42 10.43 5.56
N PHE A 194 -9.85 9.82 4.45
CA PHE A 194 -10.76 10.43 3.49
C PHE A 194 -12.06 9.64 3.45
N ILE A 195 -13.19 10.31 3.60
CA ILE A 195 -14.52 9.69 3.57
C ILE A 195 -15.26 10.16 2.33
N LEU A 196 -15.90 9.23 1.62
CA LEU A 196 -16.75 9.55 0.47
C LEU A 196 -18.10 10.10 0.96
N ILE A 197 -18.31 11.40 0.77
CA ILE A 197 -19.53 12.12 1.13
C ILE A 197 -20.12 12.74 -0.14
N ASN A 198 -21.38 12.46 -0.44
CA ASN A 198 -22.06 12.98 -1.64
C ASN A 198 -21.26 12.81 -2.95
N GLY A 199 -20.56 11.66 -3.07
CA GLY A 199 -19.80 11.32 -4.27
C GLY A 199 -18.38 11.89 -4.35
N LYS A 200 -17.94 12.70 -3.36
CA LYS A 200 -16.60 13.29 -3.28
C LYS A 200 -15.89 12.87 -2.00
N PHE A 201 -14.58 12.71 -2.06
CA PHE A 201 -13.78 12.47 -0.86
C PHE A 201 -13.57 13.76 -0.08
N GLU A 202 -13.83 13.71 1.21
CA GLU A 202 -13.54 14.77 2.17
C GLU A 202 -12.51 14.27 3.18
N ARG A 203 -11.51 15.09 3.47
CA ARG A 203 -10.50 14.78 4.48
C ARG A 203 -11.09 14.99 5.86
N VAL A 204 -11.07 13.95 6.68
CA VAL A 204 -11.42 14.07 8.10
C VAL A 204 -10.20 14.57 8.86
N SER A 205 -10.38 15.60 9.69
CA SER A 205 -9.32 16.06 10.57
C SER A 205 -8.90 14.91 11.48
N LYS A 206 -7.59 14.76 11.66
CA LYS A 206 -7.08 13.86 12.71
C LYS A 206 -7.63 14.39 14.02
N ASP A 207 -8.49 13.60 14.69
CA ASP A 207 -8.80 13.87 16.07
C ASP A 207 -7.48 13.89 16.84
N LYS A 208 -7.24 15.00 17.54
CA LYS A 208 -6.03 15.24 18.33
C LYS A 208 -5.97 14.31 19.53
#